data_414d9b3cbc82010add6c8e46508e5168
#
_entry.id   414d9b3cbc82010add6c8e46508e5168
#
_cell.length_a   1.000
_cell.length_b   1.000
_cell.length_c   1.000
_cell.angle_alpha   90.00
_cell.angle_beta   90.00
_cell.angle_gamma   90.00
#
_symmetry.space_group_name_H-M   'P 1'
#
loop_
_entity.id
_entity.type
_entity.pdbx_description
1 polymer ?
#
loop_
_entity_poly.entity_id
_entity_poly.type
_entity_poly.pdbx_seq_one_letter_code
_entity_poly.pdbx_strand_id
1 'polypeptide(L)'
;LAGCGETTQSPQSSTSTTSSSSDFKADSDITVVSRENGSGTRGAFIELMGIEEKGADGTKTDKTTNEAVIANKTDVMLTNVAGDEYGIGYVSLGSLSSSVKAVKVDGVEATAENVKNGTYKVARPFNIATKSDISDAAQDFIDYILSSEGQEIVSNGYIKINDDAQPYAGSKPAGKIVVAGSSSVSPVMEKLKEAYLKVNTNAEIELQTSDSTAGMTGAMEGTCDIGMASRELKDSESATLTATPIALDGIAVIVNQFEVDDIYSQINYKDRP
;
A
#
# COMPACT_ATOMS: atom_id res chain seq x y z
N LEU A 1 37.95 -65.35 34.92
CA LEU A 1 36.86 -65.50 33.95
C LEU A 1 36.55 -64.12 33.33
N ALA A 2 36.83 -64.04 32.02
CA ALA A 2 36.78 -62.83 31.21
C ALA A 2 35.32 -62.49 30.82
N GLY A 3 35.01 -61.18 30.71
CA GLY A 3 33.79 -60.67 30.11
C GLY A 3 34.11 -59.40 29.37
N CYS A 4 34.22 -59.52 28.02
CA CYS A 4 34.33 -58.39 27.10
C CYS A 4 33.01 -57.61 27.07
N GLY A 5 33.10 -56.28 27.25
CA GLY A 5 32.03 -55.36 26.97
C GLY A 5 32.28 -54.62 25.67
N GLU A 6 31.50 -54.88 24.66
CA GLU A 6 31.48 -54.16 23.39
C GLU A 6 30.78 -52.83 23.55
N THR A 7 31.48 -51.77 23.24
CA THR A 7 30.92 -50.40 23.10
C THR A 7 30.43 -50.22 21.69
N THR A 8 29.09 -50.27 21.51
CA THR A 8 28.40 -49.88 20.28
C THR A 8 28.41 -48.38 20.16
N GLN A 9 29.20 -47.82 19.27
CA GLN A 9 29.07 -46.44 18.79
C GLN A 9 27.91 -46.36 17.81
N SER A 10 26.91 -45.58 18.16
CA SER A 10 25.88 -45.16 17.24
C SER A 10 26.46 -44.13 16.24
N PRO A 11 26.09 -44.22 14.95
CA PRO A 11 26.50 -43.21 13.99
C PRO A 11 25.73 -41.93 14.22
N GLN A 12 26.42 -40.85 14.49
CA GLN A 12 25.93 -39.51 14.50
C GLN A 12 25.54 -39.13 13.07
N SER A 13 24.22 -39.07 12.82
CA SER A 13 23.65 -38.53 11.57
C SER A 13 23.96 -37.05 11.55
N SER A 14 24.96 -36.64 10.80
CA SER A 14 25.18 -35.27 10.40
C SER A 14 24.10 -34.89 9.39
N THR A 15 23.04 -34.24 9.86
CA THR A 15 22.08 -33.55 8.99
C THR A 15 22.83 -32.38 8.38
N SER A 16 23.37 -32.57 7.19
CA SER A 16 23.81 -31.48 6.34
C SER A 16 22.55 -30.70 5.95
N THR A 17 22.35 -29.56 6.58
CA THR A 17 21.46 -28.53 6.10
C THR A 17 22.04 -28.06 4.77
N THR A 18 21.52 -28.59 3.69
CA THR A 18 21.79 -28.07 2.35
C THR A 18 21.11 -26.70 2.30
N SER A 19 21.85 -25.66 2.58
CA SER A 19 21.50 -24.31 2.14
C SER A 19 21.50 -24.41 0.60
N SER A 20 20.33 -24.40 0.00
CA SER A 20 20.21 -24.14 -1.42
C SER A 20 20.72 -22.71 -1.63
N SER A 21 21.99 -22.58 -2.00
CA SER A 21 22.47 -21.36 -2.63
C SER A 21 21.63 -21.22 -3.89
N SER A 22 20.72 -20.23 -3.93
CA SER A 22 20.09 -19.84 -5.16
C SER A 22 21.21 -19.48 -6.15
N ASP A 23 21.13 -19.97 -7.38
CA ASP A 23 22.03 -19.59 -8.48
C ASP A 23 21.77 -18.14 -8.92
N PHE A 24 21.50 -17.23 -7.97
CA PHE A 24 21.24 -15.81 -8.23
C PHE A 24 22.43 -15.20 -9.00
N LYS A 25 22.12 -14.61 -10.14
CA LYS A 25 23.12 -13.96 -11.00
C LYS A 25 22.93 -12.45 -10.91
N ALA A 26 23.84 -11.77 -10.22
CA ALA A 26 23.81 -10.33 -10.02
C ALA A 26 23.92 -9.50 -11.32
N ASP A 27 24.28 -10.12 -12.43
CA ASP A 27 24.38 -9.53 -13.79
C ASP A 27 23.15 -9.82 -14.67
N SER A 28 22.11 -10.43 -14.11
CA SER A 28 20.83 -10.65 -14.82
C SER A 28 20.03 -9.36 -14.88
N ASP A 29 19.20 -9.25 -15.91
CA ASP A 29 18.28 -8.14 -16.08
C ASP A 29 17.24 -8.10 -14.95
N ILE A 30 16.93 -6.90 -14.46
CA ILE A 30 15.89 -6.69 -13.45
C ILE A 30 14.53 -6.64 -14.12
N THR A 31 13.56 -7.39 -13.60
CA THR A 31 12.16 -7.27 -13.98
C THR A 31 11.50 -6.13 -13.22
N VAL A 32 11.23 -5.03 -13.89
CA VAL A 32 10.48 -3.90 -13.31
C VAL A 32 9.00 -4.23 -13.33
N VAL A 33 8.37 -4.21 -12.15
CA VAL A 33 6.91 -4.34 -12.01
C VAL A 33 6.34 -2.99 -11.62
N SER A 34 5.44 -2.44 -12.43
CA SER A 34 4.77 -1.17 -12.18
C SER A 34 3.26 -1.36 -12.08
N ARG A 35 2.57 -0.34 -11.59
CA ARG A 35 1.11 -0.33 -11.52
C ARG A 35 0.51 0.25 -12.81
N GLU A 36 -0.78 0.04 -12.98
CA GLU A 36 -1.61 0.58 -14.06
C GLU A 36 -1.68 2.12 -14.01
N ASN A 37 -2.02 2.75 -15.16
CA ASN A 37 -2.04 4.22 -15.29
C ASN A 37 -3.02 4.92 -14.34
N GLY A 38 -4.14 4.31 -13.97
CA GLY A 38 -5.11 4.86 -13.02
C GLY A 38 -4.69 4.77 -11.55
N SER A 39 -3.61 4.01 -11.25
CA SER A 39 -3.15 3.79 -9.90
C SER A 39 -2.66 5.06 -9.23
N GLY A 40 -3.25 5.40 -8.09
CA GLY A 40 -2.76 6.50 -7.25
C GLY A 40 -1.40 6.20 -6.64
N THR A 41 -1.13 4.93 -6.31
CA THR A 41 0.19 4.52 -5.81
C THR A 41 1.27 4.71 -6.88
N ARG A 42 1.00 4.39 -8.16
CA ARG A 42 1.94 4.70 -9.24
C ARG A 42 2.16 6.20 -9.36
N GLY A 43 1.09 7.00 -9.40
CA GLY A 43 1.21 8.45 -9.52
C GLY A 43 2.06 9.06 -8.40
N ALA A 44 1.79 8.71 -7.14
CA ALA A 44 2.57 9.18 -6.02
C ALA A 44 4.03 8.66 -6.05
N PHE A 45 4.23 7.39 -6.41
CA PHE A 45 5.56 6.80 -6.48
C PHE A 45 6.46 7.47 -7.52
N ILE A 46 5.98 7.63 -8.75
CA ILE A 46 6.80 8.23 -9.82
C ILE A 46 7.13 9.71 -9.54
N GLU A 47 6.21 10.45 -8.91
CA GLU A 47 6.45 11.83 -8.49
C GLU A 47 7.48 11.89 -7.35
N LEU A 48 7.26 11.15 -6.26
CA LEU A 48 8.14 11.12 -5.09
C LEU A 48 9.53 10.57 -5.41
N MET A 49 9.60 9.60 -6.33
CA MET A 49 10.85 8.97 -6.73
C MET A 49 11.55 9.72 -7.88
N GLY A 50 10.98 10.83 -8.39
CA GLY A 50 11.56 11.61 -9.48
C GLY A 50 11.59 10.86 -10.83
N ILE A 51 10.73 9.85 -11.01
CA ILE A 51 10.55 9.13 -12.27
C ILE A 51 9.64 9.94 -13.20
N GLU A 52 8.78 10.79 -12.64
CA GLU A 52 7.98 11.75 -13.39
C GLU A 52 8.84 12.99 -13.66
N GLU A 53 9.09 13.28 -14.94
CA GLU A 53 9.77 14.49 -15.36
C GLU A 53 8.77 15.62 -15.66
N LYS A 54 9.09 16.84 -15.22
CA LYS A 54 8.31 18.03 -15.50
C LYS A 54 9.00 18.86 -16.56
N GLY A 55 8.37 18.99 -17.73
CA GLY A 55 8.83 19.85 -18.81
C GLY A 55 8.79 21.34 -18.45
N ALA A 56 9.50 22.18 -19.21
CA ALA A 56 9.51 23.62 -19.02
C ALA A 56 8.12 24.28 -19.22
N ASP A 57 7.23 23.63 -19.97
CA ASP A 57 5.84 24.02 -20.19
C ASP A 57 4.87 23.51 -19.09
N GLY A 58 5.41 22.81 -18.07
CA GLY A 58 4.63 22.22 -16.98
C GLY A 58 4.07 20.83 -17.30
N THR A 59 4.31 20.30 -18.50
CA THR A 59 3.88 18.93 -18.87
C THR A 59 4.61 17.90 -18.01
N LYS A 60 3.87 16.98 -17.40
CA LYS A 60 4.40 15.87 -16.63
C LYS A 60 4.51 14.63 -17.52
N THR A 61 5.67 14.00 -17.53
CA THR A 61 5.94 12.80 -18.33
C THR A 61 6.42 11.68 -17.43
N ASP A 62 5.66 10.57 -17.38
CA ASP A 62 6.06 9.35 -16.70
C ASP A 62 7.18 8.65 -17.48
N LYS A 63 8.33 8.46 -16.85
CA LYS A 63 9.51 7.78 -17.41
C LYS A 63 9.64 6.33 -16.98
N THR A 64 8.60 5.73 -16.41
CA THR A 64 8.57 4.29 -16.19
C THR A 64 8.88 3.56 -17.49
N THR A 65 9.77 2.58 -17.45
CA THR A 65 10.13 1.80 -18.65
C THR A 65 8.88 1.17 -19.29
N ASN A 66 8.83 1.18 -20.62
CA ASN A 66 7.76 0.55 -21.38
C ASN A 66 7.80 -0.99 -21.32
N GLU A 67 8.90 -1.56 -20.83
CA GLU A 67 9.08 -3.00 -20.63
C GLU A 67 8.56 -3.46 -19.26
N ALA A 68 8.10 -2.54 -18.41
CA ALA A 68 7.57 -2.88 -17.11
C ALA A 68 6.35 -3.81 -17.20
N VAL A 69 6.37 -4.86 -16.39
CA VAL A 69 5.20 -5.72 -16.17
C VAL A 69 4.15 -4.91 -15.41
N ILE A 70 2.94 -4.83 -15.93
CA ILE A 70 1.87 -4.03 -15.32
C ILE A 70 1.00 -4.87 -14.40
N ALA A 71 1.02 -4.52 -13.12
CA ALA A 71 0.14 -5.06 -12.09
C ALA A 71 -1.08 -4.13 -11.92
N ASN A 72 -2.27 -4.64 -12.17
CA ASN A 72 -3.51 -3.87 -12.13
C ASN A 72 -4.17 -3.76 -10.75
N LYS A 73 -3.53 -4.31 -9.71
CA LYS A 73 -3.95 -4.27 -8.30
C LYS A 73 -2.77 -4.47 -7.37
N THR A 74 -2.95 -4.13 -6.09
CA THR A 74 -1.94 -4.28 -5.04
C THR A 74 -1.50 -5.74 -4.83
N ASP A 75 -2.43 -6.68 -4.79
CA ASP A 75 -2.15 -8.11 -4.62
C ASP A 75 -1.42 -8.72 -5.84
N VAL A 76 -1.74 -8.26 -7.06
CA VAL A 76 -1.03 -8.66 -8.28
C VAL A 76 0.42 -8.16 -8.26
N MET A 77 0.67 -6.95 -7.76
CA MET A 77 2.03 -6.43 -7.55
C MET A 77 2.84 -7.35 -6.62
N LEU A 78 2.28 -7.70 -5.47
CA LEU A 78 2.91 -8.60 -4.50
C LEU A 78 3.21 -9.97 -5.12
N THR A 79 2.24 -10.54 -5.84
CA THR A 79 2.37 -11.85 -6.50
C THR A 79 3.47 -11.85 -7.56
N ASN A 80 3.52 -10.81 -8.40
CA ASN A 80 4.51 -10.71 -9.47
C ASN A 80 5.93 -10.60 -8.90
N VAL A 81 6.13 -9.74 -7.89
CA VAL A 81 7.46 -9.57 -7.27
C VAL A 81 7.86 -10.81 -6.47
N ALA A 82 6.93 -11.44 -5.75
CA ALA A 82 7.21 -12.68 -5.01
C ALA A 82 7.53 -13.87 -5.93
N GLY A 83 6.99 -13.88 -7.15
CA GLY A 83 7.19 -14.95 -8.13
C GLY A 83 8.42 -14.80 -9.03
N ASP A 84 9.13 -13.68 -8.96
CA ASP A 84 10.28 -13.39 -9.82
C ASP A 84 11.48 -12.98 -8.95
N GLU A 85 12.55 -13.78 -8.97
CA GLU A 85 13.76 -13.53 -8.16
C GLU A 85 14.49 -12.23 -8.55
N TYR A 86 14.27 -11.72 -9.77
CA TYR A 86 14.79 -10.44 -10.26
C TYR A 86 13.76 -9.32 -10.25
N GLY A 87 12.59 -9.58 -9.65
CA GLY A 87 11.48 -8.64 -9.61
C GLY A 87 11.70 -7.48 -8.65
N ILE A 88 11.50 -6.25 -9.12
CA ILE A 88 11.42 -5.06 -8.30
C ILE A 88 10.08 -4.35 -8.55
N GLY A 89 9.45 -3.90 -7.47
CA GLY A 89 8.18 -3.19 -7.53
C GLY A 89 7.98 -2.28 -6.33
N TYR A 90 6.76 -1.84 -6.11
CA TYR A 90 6.41 -0.96 -4.99
C TYR A 90 4.99 -1.22 -4.52
N VAL A 91 4.76 -1.06 -3.23
CA VAL A 91 3.46 -1.36 -2.62
C VAL A 91 3.20 -0.43 -1.42
N SER A 92 1.92 -0.20 -1.11
CA SER A 92 1.52 0.41 0.15
C SER A 92 2.16 -0.32 1.34
N LEU A 93 2.75 0.42 2.28
CA LEU A 93 3.38 -0.14 3.47
C LEU A 93 2.39 -0.99 4.28
N GLY A 94 1.13 -0.53 4.38
CA GLY A 94 0.08 -1.28 5.08
C GLY A 94 -0.35 -2.59 4.39
N SER A 95 0.08 -2.81 3.14
CA SER A 95 -0.14 -4.05 2.39
C SER A 95 1.11 -4.94 2.32
N LEU A 96 2.22 -4.50 2.91
CA LEU A 96 3.46 -5.28 2.91
C LEU A 96 3.23 -6.64 3.58
N SER A 97 3.69 -7.70 2.94
CA SER A 97 3.54 -9.08 3.41
C SER A 97 4.89 -9.78 3.47
N SER A 98 4.92 -10.91 4.18
CA SER A 98 6.12 -11.75 4.28
C SER A 98 6.52 -12.45 2.98
N SER A 99 5.78 -12.28 1.88
CA SER A 99 6.11 -12.84 0.58
C SER A 99 7.16 -12.06 -0.20
N VAL A 100 7.44 -10.82 0.24
CA VAL A 100 8.40 -9.91 -0.39
C VAL A 100 9.25 -9.21 0.66
N LYS A 101 10.39 -8.66 0.25
CA LYS A 101 11.31 -7.90 1.10
C LYS A 101 11.22 -6.41 0.75
N ALA A 102 10.99 -5.56 1.74
CA ALA A 102 11.13 -4.12 1.55
C ALA A 102 12.59 -3.72 1.61
N VAL A 103 13.03 -2.86 0.68
CA VAL A 103 14.36 -2.29 0.67
C VAL A 103 14.37 -0.89 1.28
N LYS A 104 15.52 -0.47 1.80
CA LYS A 104 15.71 0.90 2.32
C LYS A 104 15.74 1.89 1.17
N VAL A 105 15.17 3.06 1.40
CA VAL A 105 15.32 4.23 0.52
C VAL A 105 16.14 5.28 1.26
N ASP A 106 17.24 5.72 0.66
CA ASP A 106 18.22 6.63 1.31
C ASP A 106 18.74 6.13 2.68
N GLY A 107 18.89 4.81 2.81
CA GLY A 107 19.31 4.16 4.04
C GLY A 107 18.23 4.08 5.12
N VAL A 108 17.00 4.55 4.86
CA VAL A 108 15.88 4.54 5.79
C VAL A 108 14.92 3.40 5.50
N GLU A 109 14.54 2.65 6.52
CA GLU A 109 13.57 1.56 6.42
C GLU A 109 12.15 2.09 6.21
N ALA A 110 11.37 1.39 5.37
CA ALA A 110 9.94 1.64 5.18
C ALA A 110 9.14 1.13 6.39
N THR A 111 9.01 1.95 7.41
CA THR A 111 8.23 1.64 8.62
C THR A 111 7.22 2.75 8.90
N ALA A 112 6.13 2.42 9.60
CA ALA A 112 5.13 3.40 10.00
C ALA A 112 5.75 4.52 10.87
N GLU A 113 6.71 4.18 11.75
CA GLU A 113 7.42 5.14 12.58
C GLU A 113 8.24 6.12 11.72
N ASN A 114 9.01 5.62 10.76
CA ASN A 114 9.84 6.44 9.88
C ASN A 114 9.01 7.31 8.92
N VAL A 115 7.82 6.84 8.54
CA VAL A 115 6.85 7.66 7.79
C VAL A 115 6.29 8.76 8.70
N LYS A 116 5.83 8.41 9.92
CA LYS A 116 5.25 9.36 10.90
C LYS A 116 6.23 10.47 11.27
N ASN A 117 7.50 10.14 11.52
CA ASN A 117 8.53 11.13 11.88
C ASN A 117 9.14 11.86 10.68
N GLY A 118 8.75 11.50 9.45
CA GLY A 118 9.16 12.14 8.20
C GLY A 118 10.58 11.80 7.76
N THR A 119 11.24 10.78 8.32
CA THR A 119 12.56 10.32 7.85
C THR A 119 12.43 9.48 6.58
N TYR A 120 11.38 8.65 6.47
CA TYR A 120 11.03 7.97 5.23
C TYR A 120 10.18 8.88 4.35
N LYS A 121 10.71 9.30 3.20
CA LYS A 121 10.11 10.36 2.36
C LYS A 121 9.08 9.85 1.36
N VAL A 122 9.08 8.55 1.04
CA VAL A 122 8.16 8.00 0.04
C VAL A 122 6.83 7.68 0.73
N ALA A 123 6.05 8.72 0.98
CA ALA A 123 4.77 8.66 1.68
C ALA A 123 3.74 9.59 1.04
N ARG A 124 2.47 9.19 1.12
CA ARG A 124 1.33 9.97 0.59
C ARG A 124 0.09 9.74 1.44
N PRO A 125 -0.89 10.67 1.39
CA PRO A 125 -2.17 10.44 2.05
C PRO A 125 -2.99 9.36 1.34
N PHE A 126 -3.81 8.68 2.14
CA PHE A 126 -5.01 8.02 1.66
C PHE A 126 -6.17 9.00 1.81
N ASN A 127 -6.80 9.32 0.72
CA ASN A 127 -7.94 10.23 0.66
C ASN A 127 -9.21 9.47 0.33
N ILE A 128 -10.30 9.88 0.94
CA ILE A 128 -11.64 9.68 0.38
C ILE A 128 -12.11 11.01 -0.22
N ALA A 129 -12.96 10.93 -1.22
CA ALA A 129 -13.46 12.11 -1.90
C ALA A 129 -14.95 11.99 -2.17
N THR A 130 -15.67 13.09 -1.95
CA THR A 130 -17.13 13.17 -2.07
C THR A 130 -17.55 14.45 -2.76
N LYS A 131 -18.73 14.44 -3.36
CA LYS A 131 -19.45 15.67 -3.69
C LYS A 131 -20.02 16.32 -2.43
N SER A 132 -20.55 17.52 -2.56
CA SER A 132 -21.13 18.28 -1.44
C SER A 132 -22.49 17.74 -0.96
N ASP A 133 -23.20 16.98 -1.80
CA ASP A 133 -24.59 16.51 -1.60
C ASP A 133 -24.65 15.01 -1.25
N ILE A 134 -23.77 14.55 -0.36
CA ILE A 134 -23.76 13.16 0.08
C ILE A 134 -24.92 12.86 1.04
N SER A 135 -25.30 11.58 1.13
CA SER A 135 -26.35 11.12 2.06
C SER A 135 -25.91 11.20 3.53
N ASP A 136 -26.87 11.27 4.44
CA ASP A 136 -26.60 11.19 5.89
C ASP A 136 -25.84 9.92 6.26
N ALA A 137 -26.16 8.79 5.60
CA ALA A 137 -25.45 7.53 5.82
C ALA A 137 -23.98 7.59 5.40
N ALA A 138 -23.68 8.21 4.25
CA ALA A 138 -22.31 8.38 3.80
C ALA A 138 -21.53 9.33 4.72
N GLN A 139 -22.15 10.44 5.16
CA GLN A 139 -21.52 11.35 6.12
C GLN A 139 -21.24 10.66 7.46
N ASP A 140 -22.20 9.92 7.99
CA ASP A 140 -22.06 9.21 9.28
C ASP A 140 -20.94 8.15 9.22
N PHE A 141 -20.76 7.48 8.08
CA PHE A 141 -19.62 6.59 7.87
C PHE A 141 -18.28 7.33 7.82
N ILE A 142 -18.24 8.50 7.18
CA ILE A 142 -17.04 9.37 7.20
C ILE A 142 -16.71 9.82 8.62
N ASP A 143 -17.71 10.22 9.40
CA ASP A 143 -17.54 10.61 10.80
C ASP A 143 -17.00 9.45 11.64
N TYR A 144 -17.44 8.22 11.37
CA TYR A 144 -16.86 7.01 11.99
C TYR A 144 -15.39 6.80 11.60
N ILE A 145 -15.04 6.92 10.32
CA ILE A 145 -13.65 6.78 9.84
C ILE A 145 -12.73 7.76 10.57
N LEU A 146 -13.18 8.99 10.77
CA LEU A 146 -12.41 10.07 11.41
C LEU A 146 -12.46 10.04 12.93
N SER A 147 -13.31 9.21 13.54
CA SER A 147 -13.41 9.03 14.99
C SER A 147 -12.19 8.33 15.59
N SER A 148 -12.07 8.34 16.92
CA SER A 148 -11.02 7.63 17.62
C SER A 148 -11.05 6.13 17.32
N GLU A 149 -12.24 5.53 17.20
CA GLU A 149 -12.44 4.12 16.86
C GLU A 149 -11.97 3.82 15.43
N GLY A 150 -12.35 4.67 14.47
CA GLY A 150 -11.90 4.54 13.08
C GLY A 150 -10.39 4.73 12.94
N GLN A 151 -9.83 5.73 13.59
CA GLN A 151 -8.40 6.02 13.55
C GLN A 151 -7.57 4.94 14.30
N GLU A 152 -8.13 4.24 15.29
CA GLU A 152 -7.49 3.09 15.91
C GLU A 152 -7.36 1.93 14.92
N ILE A 153 -8.38 1.70 14.08
CA ILE A 153 -8.32 0.71 12.99
C ILE A 153 -7.25 1.10 11.98
N VAL A 154 -7.16 2.39 11.61
CA VAL A 154 -6.13 2.91 10.71
C VAL A 154 -4.72 2.64 11.26
N SER A 155 -4.51 2.79 12.56
CA SER A 155 -3.20 2.59 13.19
C SER A 155 -2.65 1.16 13.08
N ASN A 156 -3.49 0.20 12.71
CA ASN A 156 -3.09 -1.19 12.49
C ASN A 156 -2.50 -1.40 11.07
N GLY A 157 -1.45 -0.70 10.74
CA GLY A 157 -0.72 -0.82 9.46
C GLY A 157 -0.51 0.50 8.71
N TYR A 158 -1.17 1.58 9.15
CA TYR A 158 -1.06 2.92 8.56
C TYR A 158 -0.84 3.96 9.66
N ILE A 159 -0.68 5.21 9.30
CA ILE A 159 -0.47 6.30 10.24
C ILE A 159 -1.78 7.09 10.38
N LYS A 160 -2.22 7.29 11.63
CA LYS A 160 -3.36 8.15 11.96
C LYS A 160 -3.11 9.57 11.43
N ILE A 161 -4.17 10.20 10.94
CA ILE A 161 -4.15 11.61 10.56
C ILE A 161 -4.42 12.54 11.74
N ASN A 162 -5.02 12.03 12.82
CA ASN A 162 -5.36 12.76 14.03
C ASN A 162 -5.19 11.87 15.26
N ASP A 163 -4.22 12.20 16.11
CA ASP A 163 -3.98 11.47 17.36
C ASP A 163 -5.02 11.85 18.45
N ASP A 164 -5.69 13.02 18.31
CA ASP A 164 -6.69 13.54 19.25
C ASP A 164 -8.14 13.38 18.74
N ALA A 165 -8.40 12.40 17.87
CA ALA A 165 -9.71 12.14 17.32
C ALA A 165 -10.73 11.84 18.43
N GLN A 166 -11.93 12.44 18.29
CA GLN A 166 -13.01 12.24 19.27
C GLN A 166 -13.73 10.92 19.06
N PRO A 167 -14.33 10.33 20.10
CA PRO A 167 -15.16 9.15 19.98
C PRO A 167 -16.30 9.34 18.97
N TYR A 168 -16.65 8.26 18.28
CA TYR A 168 -17.79 8.28 17.35
C TYR A 168 -19.11 8.52 18.10
N ALA A 169 -19.85 9.53 17.65
CA ALA A 169 -21.12 9.94 18.24
C ALA A 169 -22.21 10.09 17.15
N GLY A 170 -22.14 9.33 16.06
CA GLY A 170 -23.05 9.45 14.94
C GLY A 170 -24.46 8.94 15.22
N SER A 171 -25.39 9.37 14.38
CA SER A 171 -26.83 9.11 14.52
C SER A 171 -27.27 7.73 14.01
N LYS A 172 -26.37 6.98 13.34
CA LYS A 172 -26.60 5.64 12.79
C LYS A 172 -27.77 5.59 11.80
N PRO A 173 -27.78 6.46 10.79
CA PRO A 173 -28.86 6.51 9.81
C PRO A 173 -28.92 5.24 8.98
N ALA A 174 -30.09 4.93 8.44
CA ALA A 174 -30.25 3.88 7.45
C ALA A 174 -29.83 4.40 6.08
N GLY A 175 -29.28 3.51 5.26
CA GLY A 175 -28.97 3.83 3.87
C GLY A 175 -27.93 2.88 3.27
N LYS A 176 -27.86 2.88 1.94
CA LYS A 176 -26.82 2.20 1.19
C LYS A 176 -25.73 3.20 0.81
N ILE A 177 -24.49 2.82 1.01
CA ILE A 177 -23.29 3.61 0.69
C ILE A 177 -22.46 2.80 -0.30
N VAL A 178 -22.13 3.36 -1.45
CA VAL A 178 -21.20 2.77 -2.42
C VAL A 178 -19.86 3.47 -2.29
N VAL A 179 -18.84 2.69 -1.96
CA VAL A 179 -17.45 3.14 -1.83
C VAL A 179 -16.64 2.50 -2.95
N ALA A 180 -15.92 3.27 -3.76
CA ALA A 180 -15.19 2.73 -4.90
C ALA A 180 -13.81 3.36 -5.06
N GLY A 181 -12.86 2.61 -5.61
CA GLY A 181 -11.56 3.15 -6.04
C GLY A 181 -10.35 2.34 -5.60
N SER A 182 -9.33 3.03 -5.15
CA SER A 182 -7.97 2.55 -4.92
C SER A 182 -7.86 1.18 -4.23
N SER A 183 -7.22 0.22 -4.91
CA SER A 183 -6.91 -1.10 -4.35
C SER A 183 -5.91 -1.04 -3.18
N SER A 184 -5.15 0.04 -3.05
CA SER A 184 -4.25 0.25 -1.90
C SER A 184 -5.01 0.72 -0.66
N VAL A 185 -6.13 1.44 -0.82
CA VAL A 185 -6.99 1.90 0.28
C VAL A 185 -7.97 0.80 0.71
N SER A 186 -8.38 -0.06 -0.22
CA SER A 186 -9.40 -1.10 0.03
C SER A 186 -9.15 -1.95 1.29
N PRO A 187 -7.92 -2.39 1.62
CA PRO A 187 -7.72 -3.23 2.81
C PRO A 187 -8.07 -2.54 4.14
N VAL A 188 -7.74 -1.26 4.29
CA VAL A 188 -8.13 -0.51 5.50
C VAL A 188 -9.62 -0.15 5.46
N MET A 189 -10.14 0.17 4.28
CA MET A 189 -11.56 0.50 4.11
C MET A 189 -12.47 -0.69 4.44
N GLU A 190 -12.07 -1.92 4.10
CA GLU A 190 -12.83 -3.13 4.47
C GLU A 190 -12.92 -3.29 5.99
N LYS A 191 -11.81 -3.07 6.71
CA LYS A 191 -11.81 -3.13 8.18
C LYS A 191 -12.69 -2.03 8.80
N LEU A 192 -12.62 -0.81 8.26
CA LEU A 192 -13.46 0.31 8.70
C LEU A 192 -14.94 0.04 8.44
N LYS A 193 -15.28 -0.47 7.26
CA LYS A 193 -16.64 -0.91 6.90
C LYS A 193 -17.16 -1.98 7.86
N GLU A 194 -16.39 -3.05 8.07
CA GLU A 194 -16.79 -4.14 8.96
C GLU A 194 -17.05 -3.66 10.40
N ALA A 195 -16.21 -2.76 10.90
CA ALA A 195 -16.36 -2.21 12.24
C ALA A 195 -17.55 -1.26 12.34
N TYR A 196 -17.74 -0.38 11.34
CA TYR A 196 -18.88 0.53 11.29
C TYR A 196 -20.22 -0.21 11.23
N LEU A 197 -20.34 -1.27 10.43
CA LEU A 197 -21.57 -2.05 10.31
C LEU A 197 -21.94 -2.81 11.60
N LYS A 198 -21.00 -3.00 12.53
CA LYS A 198 -21.29 -3.52 13.88
C LYS A 198 -21.93 -2.48 14.79
N VAL A 199 -21.64 -1.19 14.60
CA VAL A 199 -22.20 -0.09 15.37
C VAL A 199 -23.41 0.55 14.73
N ASN A 200 -23.51 0.51 13.39
CA ASN A 200 -24.67 0.93 12.61
C ASN A 200 -25.21 -0.23 11.76
N THR A 201 -26.14 -1.00 12.29
CA THR A 201 -26.77 -2.14 11.61
C THR A 201 -27.89 -1.71 10.64
N ASN A 202 -28.19 -0.43 10.54
CA ASN A 202 -29.20 0.12 9.62
C ASN A 202 -28.61 0.47 8.24
N ALA A 203 -27.27 0.54 8.15
CA ALA A 203 -26.58 0.88 6.92
C ALA A 203 -26.15 -0.37 6.14
N GLU A 204 -25.98 -0.21 4.83
CA GLU A 204 -25.35 -1.17 3.92
C GLU A 204 -24.17 -0.48 3.23
N ILE A 205 -23.02 -1.14 3.15
CA ILE A 205 -21.85 -0.61 2.44
C ILE A 205 -21.41 -1.60 1.37
N GLU A 206 -21.40 -1.14 0.13
CA GLU A 206 -20.82 -1.83 -1.01
C GLU A 206 -19.42 -1.26 -1.27
N LEU A 207 -18.38 -2.10 -1.25
CA LEU A 207 -17.00 -1.71 -1.55
C LEU A 207 -16.57 -2.28 -2.90
N GLN A 208 -16.20 -1.39 -3.83
CA GLN A 208 -15.75 -1.73 -5.17
C GLN A 208 -14.27 -1.37 -5.33
N THR A 209 -13.41 -2.38 -5.48
CA THR A 209 -11.97 -2.19 -5.61
C THR A 209 -11.57 -2.01 -7.08
N SER A 210 -10.90 -0.90 -7.38
CA SER A 210 -10.36 -0.56 -8.69
C SER A 210 -9.04 0.24 -8.55
N ASP A 211 -8.90 1.35 -9.24
CA ASP A 211 -7.82 2.31 -9.08
C ASP A 211 -8.33 3.68 -8.60
N SER A 212 -7.38 4.57 -8.22
CA SER A 212 -7.75 5.89 -7.69
C SER A 212 -8.48 6.76 -8.71
N THR A 213 -8.08 6.73 -9.97
CA THR A 213 -8.70 7.54 -11.02
C THR A 213 -10.14 7.09 -11.28
N ALA A 214 -10.37 5.77 -11.33
CA ALA A 214 -11.72 5.21 -11.45
C ALA A 214 -12.60 5.60 -10.26
N GLY A 215 -12.06 5.56 -9.03
CA GLY A 215 -12.78 6.00 -7.83
C GLY A 215 -13.17 7.47 -7.87
N MET A 216 -12.24 8.35 -8.29
CA MET A 216 -12.54 9.78 -8.43
C MET A 216 -13.58 10.05 -9.54
N THR A 217 -13.43 9.39 -10.68
CA THR A 217 -14.42 9.49 -11.77
C THR A 217 -15.79 9.03 -11.29
N GLY A 218 -15.89 7.89 -10.60
CA GLY A 218 -17.13 7.39 -10.04
C GLY A 218 -17.81 8.36 -9.07
N ALA A 219 -17.02 8.99 -8.19
CA ALA A 219 -17.55 10.01 -7.27
C ALA A 219 -18.05 11.27 -8.02
N MET A 220 -17.32 11.75 -9.03
CA MET A 220 -17.75 12.89 -9.85
C MET A 220 -19.03 12.59 -10.62
N GLU A 221 -19.15 11.40 -11.19
CA GLU A 221 -20.32 10.96 -11.97
C GLU A 221 -21.50 10.50 -11.10
N GLY A 222 -21.27 10.28 -9.78
CA GLY A 222 -22.30 9.81 -8.85
C GLY A 222 -22.59 8.31 -8.95
N THR A 223 -21.68 7.51 -9.53
CA THR A 223 -21.77 6.04 -9.54
C THR A 223 -21.28 5.42 -8.23
N CYS A 224 -20.57 6.18 -7.41
CA CYS A 224 -20.30 5.89 -6.00
C CYS A 224 -20.51 7.14 -5.14
N ASP A 225 -20.77 6.94 -3.86
CA ASP A 225 -20.96 8.02 -2.88
C ASP A 225 -19.61 8.53 -2.37
N ILE A 226 -18.66 7.62 -2.19
CA ILE A 226 -17.31 7.88 -1.66
C ILE A 226 -16.27 7.27 -2.61
N GLY A 227 -15.44 8.11 -3.21
CA GLY A 227 -14.29 7.67 -3.97
C GLY A 227 -13.06 7.49 -3.10
N MET A 228 -12.21 6.49 -3.37
CA MET A 228 -10.95 6.23 -2.65
C MET A 228 -9.75 6.55 -3.54
N ALA A 229 -8.80 7.32 -3.03
CA ALA A 229 -7.54 7.63 -3.70
C ALA A 229 -6.33 7.42 -2.80
N SER A 230 -5.28 6.81 -3.32
CA SER A 230 -3.97 6.65 -2.66
C SER A 230 -2.95 7.68 -3.17
N ARG A 231 -3.40 8.89 -3.38
CA ARG A 231 -2.68 10.08 -3.80
C ARG A 231 -3.49 11.33 -3.48
N GLU A 232 -2.90 12.48 -3.63
CA GLU A 232 -3.65 13.73 -3.68
C GLU A 232 -4.60 13.77 -4.89
N LEU A 233 -5.68 14.52 -4.76
CA LEU A 233 -6.59 14.75 -5.87
C LEU A 233 -5.93 15.65 -6.92
N LYS A 234 -6.23 15.36 -8.19
CA LYS A 234 -5.86 16.25 -9.29
C LYS A 234 -6.72 17.53 -9.26
N ASP A 235 -6.23 18.61 -9.84
CA ASP A 235 -6.98 19.89 -9.90
C ASP A 235 -8.37 19.72 -10.51
N SER A 236 -8.47 18.89 -11.57
CA SER A 236 -9.74 18.58 -12.23
C SER A 236 -10.71 17.81 -11.33
N GLU A 237 -10.23 17.02 -10.41
CA GLU A 237 -11.03 16.26 -9.43
C GLU A 237 -11.45 17.18 -8.27
N SER A 238 -10.53 18.00 -7.76
CA SER A 238 -10.76 18.96 -6.67
C SER A 238 -11.75 20.08 -7.05
N ALA A 239 -11.96 20.32 -8.34
CA ALA A 239 -12.98 21.25 -8.81
C ALA A 239 -14.41 20.82 -8.46
N THR A 240 -14.65 19.52 -8.28
CA THR A 240 -15.97 18.92 -8.02
C THR A 240 -16.06 18.18 -6.70
N LEU A 241 -14.94 17.58 -6.26
CA LEU A 241 -14.87 16.73 -5.09
C LEU A 241 -14.15 17.42 -3.93
N THR A 242 -14.59 17.11 -2.72
CA THR A 242 -13.88 17.45 -1.48
C THR A 242 -13.09 16.24 -1.03
N ALA A 243 -11.77 16.40 -0.90
CA ALA A 243 -10.89 15.39 -0.35
C ALA A 243 -10.91 15.41 1.18
N THR A 244 -10.95 14.23 1.77
CA THR A 244 -10.79 14.02 3.21
C THR A 244 -9.68 13.00 3.43
N PRO A 245 -8.51 13.40 3.96
CA PRO A 245 -7.47 12.46 4.34
C PRO A 245 -7.99 11.53 5.46
N ILE A 246 -7.72 10.24 5.34
CA ILE A 246 -8.12 9.23 6.33
C ILE A 246 -6.95 8.51 6.96
N ALA A 247 -5.81 8.49 6.29
CA ALA A 247 -4.56 7.90 6.74
C ALA A 247 -3.38 8.54 6.01
N LEU A 248 -2.19 8.46 6.61
CA LEU A 248 -0.92 8.60 5.91
C LEU A 248 -0.33 7.20 5.71
N ASP A 249 0.23 6.92 4.53
CA ASP A 249 0.80 5.64 4.21
C ASP A 249 2.13 5.79 3.45
N GLY A 250 3.09 4.92 3.77
CA GLY A 250 4.35 4.82 3.04
C GLY A 250 4.19 3.97 1.77
N ILE A 251 5.05 4.21 0.80
CA ILE A 251 5.22 3.31 -0.36
C ILE A 251 6.55 2.60 -0.21
N ALA A 252 6.51 1.30 0.06
CA ALA A 252 7.70 0.49 0.16
C ALA A 252 8.15 0.04 -1.23
N VAL A 253 9.42 0.17 -1.54
CA VAL A 253 10.05 -0.52 -2.67
C VAL A 253 10.29 -1.96 -2.24
N ILE A 254 9.87 -2.90 -3.06
CA ILE A 254 9.88 -4.32 -2.74
C ILE A 254 10.64 -5.14 -3.77
N VAL A 255 11.30 -6.18 -3.28
CA VAL A 255 11.99 -7.19 -4.08
C VAL A 255 11.58 -8.58 -3.62
N ASN A 256 11.96 -9.60 -4.39
CA ASN A 256 11.77 -10.99 -4.00
C ASN A 256 12.46 -11.30 -2.66
N GLN A 257 11.98 -12.30 -1.94
CA GLN A 257 12.55 -12.73 -0.65
C GLN A 257 13.86 -13.49 -0.76
N PHE A 258 14.32 -13.89 -1.95
CA PHE A 258 15.61 -14.52 -2.07
C PHE A 258 16.68 -13.60 -1.46
N GLU A 259 17.43 -14.13 -0.51
CA GLU A 259 18.51 -13.41 0.17
C GLU A 259 19.61 -13.09 -0.84
N VAL A 260 19.52 -11.90 -1.41
CA VAL A 260 20.66 -11.28 -2.05
C VAL A 260 21.28 -10.42 -0.96
N ASP A 261 22.39 -10.89 -0.43
CA ASP A 261 23.19 -10.14 0.54
C ASP A 261 23.44 -8.72 -0.01
N ASP A 262 22.86 -7.72 0.65
CA ASP A 262 23.16 -6.28 0.61
C ASP A 262 23.18 -5.51 -0.73
N ILE A 263 23.11 -6.10 -1.91
CA ILE A 263 23.27 -5.37 -3.18
C ILE A 263 22.08 -4.42 -3.46
N TYR A 264 20.87 -4.80 -3.06
CA TYR A 264 19.67 -3.95 -3.22
C TYR A 264 19.21 -3.29 -1.91
N SER A 265 20.03 -3.34 -0.86
CA SER A 265 19.65 -2.81 0.44
C SER A 265 19.54 -1.27 0.47
N GLN A 266 20.05 -0.57 -0.54
CA GLN A 266 20.11 0.89 -0.58
C GLN A 266 19.80 1.45 -1.97
N ILE A 267 18.62 2.04 -2.12
CA ILE A 267 18.29 2.91 -3.24
C ILE A 267 18.63 4.34 -2.83
N ASN A 268 19.65 4.95 -3.45
CA ASN A 268 20.03 6.34 -3.16
C ASN A 268 19.13 7.32 -3.92
N TYR A 269 18.37 8.09 -3.16
CA TYR A 269 17.53 9.17 -3.70
C TYR A 269 18.36 10.36 -4.21
N LYS A 270 19.58 10.56 -3.67
CA LYS A 270 20.42 11.74 -3.94
C LYS A 270 21.12 11.76 -5.29
N ASP A 271 21.21 10.62 -5.97
CA ASP A 271 21.95 10.48 -7.23
C ASP A 271 21.05 10.62 -8.47
N ARG A 272 19.89 11.28 -8.33
CA ARG A 272 18.95 11.49 -9.41
C ARG A 272 19.18 12.81 -10.10
N PRO A 273 19.11 12.84 -11.44
CA PRO A 273 19.30 14.06 -12.23
C PRO A 273 18.21 15.11 -11.97
#